data_c52f36ee4e9e8f4aed0240ada3c2c3e6
#
_entry.id   c52f36ee4e9e8f4aed0240ada3c2c3e6
#
_cell.length_a   1.000
_cell.length_b   1.000
_cell.length_c   1.000
_cell.angle_alpha   90.00
_cell.angle_beta   90.00
_cell.angle_gamma   90.00
#
_symmetry.space_group_name_H-M   'P 1'
#
loop_
_entity.id
_entity.type
_entity.pdbx_description
1 polymer ?
#
loop_
_entity_poly.entity_id
_entity_poly.type
_entity_poly.pdbx_seq_one_letter_code
_entity_poly.pdbx_strand_id
1 'polypeptide(L)'
;MNIHRRAFAQMLAVLGLSGGSALAEPKTVDVTMKQAPKSRFAPDVVNISVGDTVHWTNPAFVTHTVSFDPALAATAGNVALPAGVTPFGSGDIEEDQSYSHTFTVKGTYKYVCKYHEAMGMVGTVIVA
;
A
#
# COMPACT_ATOMS: atom_id res chain seq x y z
N MET A 1 -19.06 22.83 -24.49
CA MET A 1 -18.73 22.74 -24.32
C MET A 1 -18.04 22.40 -23.91
N ASN A 2 -17.70 22.32 -23.70
CA ASN A 2 -17.03 22.04 -23.35
C ASN A 2 -16.04 21.90 -23.59
N ILE A 3 -15.73 22.17 -23.84
CA ILE A 3 -14.74 22.12 -24.17
C ILE A 3 -13.88 22.59 -23.47
N HIS A 4 -13.86 23.22 -22.94
CA HIS A 4 -13.00 23.67 -22.22
C HIS A 4 -12.59 22.87 -21.37
N ARG A 5 -12.90 22.21 -21.18
CA ARG A 5 -12.51 21.46 -20.43
C ARG A 5 -11.47 20.82 -20.82
N ARG A 6 -11.20 20.62 -21.71
CA ARG A 6 -10.24 20.02 -22.11
C ARG A 6 -9.15 20.73 -22.07
N ALA A 7 -9.25 21.66 -22.26
CA ALA A 7 -8.18 22.33 -22.26
C ALA A 7 -7.53 22.34 -21.03
N PHE A 8 -7.84 22.33 -20.27
CA PHE A 8 -7.27 22.38 -19.16
C PHE A 8 -6.60 21.32 -18.79
N ALA A 9 -6.85 20.49 -19.31
CA ALA A 9 -6.23 19.50 -18.94
C ALA A 9 -4.96 19.46 -19.46
N GLN A 10 -4.74 19.85 -20.29
CA GLN A 10 -3.60 19.75 -20.73
C GLN A 10 -2.77 20.51 -20.23
N MET A 11 -3.15 21.13 -19.86
CA MET A 11 -2.38 21.83 -19.40
C MET A 11 -1.82 21.41 -18.38
N LEU A 12 -1.97 20.83 -17.97
CA LEU A 12 -1.40 20.42 -17.07
C LEU A 12 -0.47 19.77 -17.26
N ALA A 13 -0.51 19.49 -17.95
CA ALA A 13 0.39 18.75 -18.14
C ALA A 13 1.46 19.36 -18.48
N VAL A 14 1.39 19.96 -18.77
CA VAL A 14 2.35 20.42 -19.04
C VAL A 14 2.93 21.01 -18.32
N LEU A 15 2.78 21.10 -17.88
CA LEU A 15 3.40 21.55 -17.24
C LEU A 15 4.37 21.30 -17.06
N GLY A 16 4.51 21.18 -16.97
CA GLY A 16 5.52 20.96 -16.63
C GLY A 16 6.56 20.80 -17.40
N LEU A 17 6.77 21.00 -17.96
CA LEU A 17 7.69 20.84 -18.59
C LEU A 17 8.70 21.49 -18.53
N SER A 18 8.88 22.00 -18.19
CA SER A 18 9.76 22.62 -18.05
C SER A 18 10.87 22.13 -17.72
N GLY A 19 11.29 21.85 -17.85
CA GLY A 19 12.16 21.48 -17.57
C GLY A 19 12.74 20.87 -16.78
N GLY A 20 12.97 20.80 -16.29
CA GLY A 20 13.46 20.13 -15.42
C GLY A 20 13.15 18.85 -15.30
N SER A 21 13.41 18.25 -14.36
CA SER A 21 13.05 16.94 -14.15
C SER A 21 11.63 16.93 -13.72
N ALA A 22 10.85 16.27 -14.46
CA ALA A 22 9.48 16.05 -14.09
C ALA A 22 9.44 14.93 -13.07
N LEU A 23 8.59 15.05 -12.09
CA LEU A 23 8.34 13.97 -11.18
C LEU A 23 7.45 12.95 -11.87
N ALA A 24 7.68 11.70 -11.58
CA ALA A 24 6.83 10.66 -12.10
C ALA A 24 5.44 10.81 -11.52
N GLU A 25 4.45 10.42 -12.27
CA GLU A 25 3.09 10.37 -11.79
C GLU A 25 2.99 9.36 -10.65
N PRO A 26 2.24 9.67 -9.61
CA PRO A 26 1.97 8.69 -8.57
C PRO A 26 1.26 7.49 -9.18
N LYS A 27 1.58 6.31 -8.68
CA LYS A 27 0.96 5.10 -9.17
C LYS A 27 0.39 4.29 -8.02
N THR A 28 -0.43 3.33 -8.37
CA THR A 28 -1.01 2.39 -7.42
C THR A 28 -0.49 1.00 -7.72
N VAL A 29 -0.03 0.32 -6.69
CA VAL A 29 0.46 -1.05 -6.79
C VAL A 29 -0.51 -1.94 -6.04
N ASP A 30 -0.91 -3.05 -6.67
CA ASP A 30 -1.88 -3.96 -6.09
C ASP A 30 -1.20 -5.11 -5.36
N VAL A 31 -1.76 -5.46 -4.20
CA VAL A 31 -1.39 -6.63 -3.43
C VAL A 31 -2.66 -7.43 -3.20
N THR A 32 -2.60 -8.73 -3.45
CA THR A 32 -3.73 -9.62 -3.23
C THR A 32 -3.52 -10.39 -1.94
N MET A 33 -4.55 -10.49 -1.13
CA MET A 33 -4.53 -11.30 0.08
C MET A 33 -5.01 -12.69 -0.29
N LYS A 34 -4.07 -13.62 -0.41
CA LYS A 34 -4.35 -14.97 -0.88
C LYS A 34 -4.54 -15.92 0.29
N GLN A 35 -5.31 -16.99 0.04
CA GLN A 35 -5.60 -18.00 1.03
C GLN A 35 -4.88 -19.31 0.75
N ALA A 36 -4.73 -19.68 -0.51
CA ALA A 36 -4.15 -20.97 -0.89
C ALA A 36 -2.79 -20.76 -1.54
N PRO A 37 -1.81 -21.64 -1.30
CA PRO A 37 -1.88 -22.79 -0.42
C PRO A 37 -1.88 -22.42 1.07
N LYS A 38 -1.58 -21.17 1.39
CA LYS A 38 -1.68 -20.65 2.74
C LYS A 38 -1.95 -19.16 2.68
N SER A 39 -2.41 -18.59 3.77
CA SER A 39 -2.69 -17.16 3.85
C SER A 39 -1.40 -16.37 3.66
N ARG A 40 -1.42 -15.42 2.73
CA ARG A 40 -0.23 -14.61 2.42
C ARG A 40 -0.61 -13.36 1.64
N PHE A 41 0.30 -12.39 1.66
CA PHE A 41 0.24 -11.22 0.76
C PHE A 41 0.99 -11.56 -0.52
N ALA A 42 0.43 -11.25 -1.66
CA ALA A 42 1.08 -11.52 -2.95
C ALA A 42 1.00 -10.29 -3.85
N PRO A 43 2.12 -9.65 -4.17
CA PRO A 43 3.48 -9.99 -3.73
C PRO A 43 3.67 -9.61 -2.26
N ASP A 44 4.63 -10.24 -1.61
CA ASP A 44 4.91 -9.94 -0.21
C ASP A 44 5.88 -8.77 -0.03
N VAL A 45 6.57 -8.38 -1.06
CA VAL A 45 7.45 -7.20 -1.05
C VAL A 45 7.09 -6.33 -2.24
N VAL A 46 6.85 -5.05 -1.99
CA VAL A 46 6.64 -4.09 -3.07
C VAL A 46 7.58 -2.92 -2.90
N ASN A 47 8.04 -2.39 -4.03
CA ASN A 47 8.92 -1.22 -4.07
C ASN A 47 8.16 -0.09 -4.73
N ILE A 48 8.04 1.02 -4.03
CA ILE A 48 7.29 2.18 -4.52
C ILE A 48 8.09 3.45 -4.25
N SER A 49 7.60 4.55 -4.77
CA SER A 49 8.15 5.88 -4.53
C SER A 49 7.23 6.67 -3.60
N VAL A 50 7.79 7.67 -2.96
CA VAL A 50 6.99 8.60 -2.15
C VAL A 50 5.82 9.13 -2.99
N GLY A 51 4.63 9.07 -2.43
CA GLY A 51 3.41 9.51 -3.11
C GLY A 51 2.62 8.39 -3.76
N ASP A 52 3.22 7.21 -3.88
CA ASP A 52 2.51 6.07 -4.45
C ASP A 52 1.58 5.43 -3.42
N THR A 53 0.61 4.69 -3.93
CA THR A 53 -0.41 4.04 -3.13
C THR A 53 -0.28 2.52 -3.28
N VAL A 54 -0.46 1.80 -2.20
CA VAL A 54 -0.63 0.35 -2.26
C VAL A 54 -2.10 0.04 -2.00
N HIS A 55 -2.64 -0.85 -2.80
CA HIS A 55 -4.04 -1.23 -2.74
C HIS A 55 -4.11 -2.75 -2.48
N TRP A 56 -4.67 -3.12 -1.34
CA TRP A 56 -4.82 -4.52 -0.95
C TRP A 56 -6.25 -4.96 -1.18
N THR A 57 -6.42 -6.13 -1.79
CA THR A 57 -7.75 -6.71 -2.02
C THR A 57 -7.82 -8.09 -1.41
N ASN A 58 -8.98 -8.44 -0.88
CA ASN A 58 -9.23 -9.74 -0.27
C ASN A 58 -10.28 -10.52 -1.05
N PRO A 59 -9.89 -11.38 -1.99
CA PRO A 59 -10.88 -12.20 -2.69
C PRO A 59 -11.26 -13.49 -1.95
N ALA A 60 -10.69 -13.71 -0.76
CA ALA A 60 -10.88 -14.97 -0.04
C ALA A 60 -12.04 -14.90 0.94
N PHE A 61 -12.54 -16.07 1.32
CA PHE A 61 -13.62 -16.14 2.31
C PHE A 61 -13.19 -15.81 3.71
N VAL A 62 -11.89 -15.79 3.99
CA VAL A 62 -11.41 -15.57 5.34
C VAL A 62 -11.14 -14.09 5.57
N THR A 63 -11.30 -13.65 6.81
CA THR A 63 -11.01 -12.27 7.19
C THR A 63 -9.52 -12.07 7.23
N HIS A 64 -9.05 -11.00 6.66
CA HIS A 64 -7.65 -10.58 6.71
C HIS A 64 -7.55 -9.17 7.26
N THR A 65 -6.35 -8.77 7.64
CA THR A 65 -6.04 -7.37 7.97
C THR A 65 -4.75 -6.97 7.30
N VAL A 66 -4.56 -5.66 7.17
CA VAL A 66 -3.29 -5.04 6.83
C VAL A 66 -2.92 -4.20 8.03
N SER A 67 -1.97 -4.66 8.83
CA SER A 67 -1.67 -4.00 10.10
C SER A 67 -0.24 -3.50 10.13
N PHE A 68 -0.10 -2.20 10.22
CA PHE A 68 1.18 -1.50 10.43
C PHE A 68 1.28 -1.01 11.87
N ASP A 69 0.64 -1.72 12.79
CA ASP A 69 0.65 -1.36 14.21
C ASP A 69 1.43 -2.42 14.98
N PRO A 70 2.60 -2.08 15.52
CA PRO A 70 3.39 -3.07 16.27
C PRO A 70 2.62 -3.70 17.43
N ALA A 71 1.65 -3.01 18.00
CA ALA A 71 0.86 -3.55 19.11
C ALA A 71 0.00 -4.73 18.67
N LEU A 72 -0.24 -4.90 17.37
CA LEU A 72 -1.03 -6.01 16.86
C LEU A 72 -0.18 -7.14 16.29
N ALA A 73 1.14 -7.04 16.41
CA ALA A 73 2.03 -8.09 15.94
C ALA A 73 2.26 -9.09 17.06
N ALA A 74 2.17 -10.37 16.73
CA ALA A 74 2.48 -11.44 17.68
C ALA A 74 3.99 -11.58 17.87
N THR A 75 4.76 -11.28 16.84
CA THR A 75 6.22 -11.39 16.89
C THR A 75 6.82 -10.01 16.69
N ALA A 76 7.64 -9.59 17.63
CA ALA A 76 8.34 -8.31 17.51
C ALA A 76 9.22 -8.32 16.26
N GLY A 77 9.24 -7.21 15.57
CA GLY A 77 10.01 -7.09 14.35
C GLY A 77 9.25 -7.45 13.08
N ASN A 78 8.10 -8.12 13.19
CA ASN A 78 7.28 -8.35 12.00
C ASN A 78 6.53 -7.11 11.55
N VAL A 79 6.37 -6.12 12.45
CA VAL A 79 5.87 -4.81 12.09
C VAL A 79 6.96 -3.80 12.39
N ALA A 80 7.29 -2.98 11.41
CA ALA A 80 8.31 -1.94 11.58
C ALA A 80 7.89 -0.74 10.76
N LEU A 81 8.16 0.44 11.30
CA LEU A 81 7.81 1.70 10.67
C LEU A 81 9.04 2.61 10.67
N PRO A 82 9.18 3.44 9.63
CA PRO A 82 10.21 4.48 9.67
C PRO A 82 9.97 5.43 10.83
N ALA A 83 11.03 6.10 11.28
CA ALA A 83 10.91 7.06 12.36
C ALA A 83 9.87 8.11 12.03
N GLY A 84 9.05 8.45 13.01
CA GLY A 84 8.05 9.50 12.87
C GLY A 84 6.74 9.06 12.23
N VAL A 85 6.64 7.82 11.78
CA VAL A 85 5.40 7.33 11.19
C VAL A 85 4.53 6.75 12.30
N THR A 86 3.30 7.23 12.37
CA THR A 86 2.32 6.76 13.35
C THR A 86 1.75 5.42 12.90
N PRO A 87 1.57 4.46 13.81
CA PRO A 87 0.95 3.19 13.44
C PRO A 87 -0.41 3.38 12.78
N PHE A 88 -0.72 2.50 11.85
CA PHE A 88 -1.99 2.53 11.11
C PHE A 88 -2.33 1.13 10.63
N GLY A 89 -3.53 0.98 10.10
CA GLY A 89 -3.95 -0.30 9.55
C GLY A 89 -5.37 -0.26 9.06
N SER A 90 -5.80 -1.37 8.52
CA SER A 90 -7.09 -1.46 7.85
C SER A 90 -8.23 -1.87 8.79
N GLY A 91 -7.93 -2.55 9.89
CA GLY A 91 -8.94 -3.32 10.57
C GLY A 91 -9.31 -4.54 9.72
N ASP A 92 -10.43 -5.16 10.02
CA ASP A 92 -10.85 -6.37 9.33
C ASP A 92 -11.25 -6.06 7.88
N ILE A 93 -10.77 -6.89 6.98
CA ILE A 93 -11.11 -6.82 5.55
C ILE A 93 -11.76 -8.16 5.21
N GLU A 94 -13.06 -8.10 4.92
CA GLU A 94 -13.82 -9.29 4.58
C GLU A 94 -13.73 -9.60 3.10
N GLU A 95 -14.36 -10.69 2.67
CA GLU A 95 -14.35 -11.08 1.26
C GLU A 95 -14.78 -9.92 0.36
N ASP A 96 -14.03 -9.72 -0.70
CA ASP A 96 -14.26 -8.69 -1.73
C ASP A 96 -14.13 -7.25 -1.24
N GLN A 97 -13.59 -7.05 -0.05
CA GLN A 97 -13.26 -5.72 0.44
C GLN A 97 -11.79 -5.39 0.18
N SER A 98 -11.45 -4.14 0.29
CA SER A 98 -10.11 -3.66 0.00
C SER A 98 -9.70 -2.55 0.95
N TYR A 99 -8.41 -2.22 0.92
CA TYR A 99 -7.82 -1.15 1.70
C TYR A 99 -6.70 -0.53 0.89
N SER A 100 -6.57 0.78 0.95
CA SER A 100 -5.50 1.49 0.26
C SER A 100 -4.81 2.44 1.22
N HIS A 101 -3.53 2.63 1.00
CA HIS A 101 -2.75 3.61 1.78
C HIS A 101 -1.72 4.26 0.87
N THR A 102 -1.64 5.59 0.94
CA THR A 102 -0.65 6.36 0.20
C THR A 102 0.53 6.62 1.12
N PHE A 103 1.74 6.30 0.63
CA PHE A 103 2.96 6.38 1.43
C PHE A 103 3.71 7.66 1.12
N THR A 104 3.86 8.52 2.12
CA THR A 104 4.49 9.82 1.94
C THR A 104 5.83 9.96 2.63
N VAL A 105 6.25 8.96 3.40
CA VAL A 105 7.52 8.98 4.12
C VAL A 105 8.39 7.84 3.62
N LYS A 106 9.63 8.15 3.22
CA LYS A 106 10.59 7.15 2.75
C LYS A 106 10.93 6.18 3.86
N GLY A 107 11.23 4.98 3.48
CA GLY A 107 11.72 3.98 4.41
C GLY A 107 11.13 2.61 4.14
N THR A 108 11.46 1.68 5.02
CA THR A 108 10.98 0.32 4.94
C THR A 108 9.88 0.11 5.96
N TYR A 109 8.75 -0.36 5.49
CA TYR A 109 7.58 -0.64 6.31
C TYR A 109 7.34 -2.13 6.28
N LYS A 110 7.16 -2.74 7.46
CA LYS A 110 6.81 -4.16 7.56
C LYS A 110 5.45 -4.25 8.23
N TYR A 111 4.63 -5.16 7.76
CA TYR A 111 3.26 -5.29 8.24
C TYR A 111 2.82 -6.74 8.27
N VAL A 112 1.71 -7.00 8.94
CA VAL A 112 1.19 -8.35 9.13
C VAL A 112 -0.32 -8.37 8.93
N CYS A 113 -0.85 -9.58 8.68
CA CYS A 113 -2.25 -9.87 8.94
C CYS A 113 -2.33 -10.42 10.35
N LYS A 114 -3.08 -9.77 11.23
CA LYS A 114 -3.04 -10.17 12.64
C LYS A 114 -3.60 -11.57 12.89
N TYR A 115 -4.45 -12.06 11.99
CA TYR A 115 -5.05 -13.38 12.17
C TYR A 115 -4.17 -14.50 11.62
N HIS A 116 -3.27 -14.20 10.71
CA HIS A 116 -2.50 -15.23 10.01
C HIS A 116 -1.00 -14.99 10.05
N GLU A 117 -0.56 -14.15 10.97
CA GLU A 117 0.87 -13.88 11.12
C GLU A 117 1.66 -15.17 11.38
N ALA A 118 1.11 -16.07 12.19
CA ALA A 118 1.77 -17.32 12.49
C ALA A 118 1.95 -18.22 11.27
N MET A 119 1.19 -17.99 10.22
CA MET A 119 1.34 -18.73 8.95
C MET A 119 2.33 -18.06 8.01
N GLY A 120 2.95 -16.96 8.44
CA GLY A 120 3.86 -16.23 7.62
C GLY A 120 3.19 -15.15 6.77
N MET A 121 1.98 -14.73 7.13
CA MET A 121 1.31 -13.66 6.39
C MET A 121 1.85 -12.30 6.81
N VAL A 122 3.01 -11.99 6.27
CA VAL A 122 3.75 -10.74 6.54
C VAL A 122 4.13 -10.12 5.20
N GLY A 123 4.30 -8.82 5.20
CA GLY A 123 4.66 -8.11 3.98
C GLY A 123 5.61 -6.97 4.25
N THR A 124 6.14 -6.42 3.17
CA THR A 124 7.08 -5.30 3.23
C THR A 124 6.77 -4.32 2.12
N VAL A 125 6.75 -3.04 2.47
CA VAL A 125 6.65 -1.96 1.49
C VAL A 125 7.92 -1.13 1.63
N ILE A 126 8.65 -0.99 0.54
CA ILE A 126 9.89 -0.20 0.51
C ILE A 126 9.57 1.06 -0.29
N VAL A 127 9.69 2.21 0.37
CA VAL A 127 9.37 3.51 -0.21
C VAL A 127 10.67 4.28 -0.43
N ALA A 128 10.96 4.55 -1.67
CA ALA A 128 12.20 5.25 -2.02
C ALA A 128 11.97 6.72 -2.34
#